data_9082f86c4073d84dcc7d373d2436ad72
#
_entry.id   9082f86c4073d84dcc7d373d2436ad72
#
_cell.length_a   1.000
_cell.length_b   1.000
_cell.length_c   1.000
_cell.angle_alpha   90.00
_cell.angle_beta   90.00
_cell.angle_gamma   90.00
#
_symmetry.space_group_name_H-M   'P 1'
#
loop_
_entity.id
_entity.type
_entity.pdbx_description
1 polymer ?
#
loop_
_entity_poly.entity_id
_entity_poly.type
_entity_poly.pdbx_seq_one_letter_code
_entity_poly.pdbx_strand_id
1 'polypeptide(L)'
;MIEKLCLEAALAEIKTWGQLLGADIGTPSDGVVASVMGGLVTLDEPSRTFTVSLRSPVRLENGQELGSLKISEPDGRQLREAMRGENKMDMSMRILSAVSGQPLGVIERLKQRDLTLAGELMVFFA
;
A
#
# COMPACT_ATOMS: atom_id res chain seq x y z
N MET A 1 -2.52 -3.08 19.63
CA MET A 1 -3.79 -2.33 19.60
C MET A 1 -3.73 -1.29 18.48
N ILE A 2 -4.73 -1.25 17.65
CA ILE A 2 -4.80 -0.28 16.56
C ILE A 2 -5.28 1.04 17.13
N GLU A 3 -4.47 2.07 16.93
CA GLU A 3 -4.77 3.43 17.38
C GLU A 3 -5.60 4.14 16.32
N LYS A 4 -6.75 4.68 16.73
CA LYS A 4 -7.61 5.45 15.83
C LYS A 4 -7.30 6.92 15.92
N LEU A 5 -7.31 7.61 14.80
CA LEU A 5 -7.04 9.03 14.71
C LEU A 5 -8.31 9.79 14.30
N CYS A 6 -8.45 11.02 14.76
CA CYS A 6 -9.49 11.91 14.24
C CYS A 6 -9.10 12.40 12.84
N LEU A 7 -10.05 13.00 12.13
CA LEU A 7 -9.82 13.47 10.76
C LEU A 7 -8.62 14.41 10.65
N GLU A 8 -8.53 15.39 11.56
CA GLU A 8 -7.42 16.35 11.51
C GLU A 8 -6.07 15.69 11.74
N ALA A 9 -5.99 14.76 12.70
CA ALA A 9 -4.76 14.03 12.98
C ALA A 9 -4.38 13.13 11.81
N ALA A 10 -5.35 12.48 11.16
CA ALA A 10 -5.11 11.64 9.99
C ALA A 10 -4.58 12.45 8.83
N LEU A 11 -5.18 13.61 8.54
CA LEU A 11 -4.71 14.50 7.46
C LEU A 11 -3.30 15.03 7.74
N ALA A 12 -3.00 15.37 9.00
CA ALA A 12 -1.67 15.80 9.39
C ALA A 12 -0.64 14.70 9.21
N GLU A 13 -0.99 13.47 9.56
CA GLU A 13 -0.11 12.30 9.39
C GLU A 13 0.19 12.05 7.92
N ILE A 14 -0.83 12.09 7.05
CA ILE A 14 -0.68 11.91 5.62
C ILE A 14 0.23 12.99 5.02
N LYS A 15 0.05 14.24 5.44
CA LYS A 15 0.88 15.36 5.00
C LYS A 15 2.34 15.13 5.40
N THR A 16 2.57 14.67 6.64
CA THR A 16 3.90 14.34 7.13
C THR A 16 4.55 13.24 6.27
N TRP A 17 3.80 12.20 5.92
CA TRP A 17 4.30 11.15 5.04
C TRP A 17 4.73 11.69 3.67
N GLY A 18 3.91 12.56 3.09
CA GLY A 18 4.25 13.20 1.82
C GLY A 18 5.55 13.98 1.91
N GLN A 19 5.74 14.73 3.00
CA GLN A 19 6.97 15.50 3.22
C GLN A 19 8.19 14.59 3.40
N LEU A 20 8.05 13.52 4.18
CA LEU A 20 9.12 12.56 4.43
C LEU A 20 9.55 11.85 3.16
N LEU A 21 8.61 11.52 2.29
CA LEU A 21 8.87 10.80 1.05
C LEU A 21 9.16 11.72 -0.14
N GLY A 22 9.05 13.03 0.07
CA GLY A 22 9.28 14.01 -1.00
C GLY A 22 8.22 13.98 -2.08
N ALA A 23 7.01 13.56 -1.75
CA ALA A 23 5.92 13.42 -2.70
C ALA A 23 4.92 14.57 -2.56
N ASP A 24 4.45 15.08 -3.71
CA ASP A 24 3.34 16.02 -3.75
C ASP A 24 2.09 15.22 -4.16
N ILE A 25 1.33 14.82 -3.14
CA ILE A 25 0.17 13.94 -3.35
C ILE A 25 -1.14 14.70 -3.54
N GLY A 26 -1.11 16.02 -3.39
CA GLY A 26 -2.34 16.83 -3.45
C GLY A 26 -3.33 16.44 -2.36
N THR A 27 -4.60 16.35 -2.72
CA THR A 27 -5.65 15.92 -1.79
C THR A 27 -5.67 14.41 -1.68
N PRO A 28 -5.50 13.83 -0.48
CA PRO A 28 -5.55 12.38 -0.34
C PRO A 28 -6.96 11.84 -0.60
N SER A 29 -7.04 10.59 -1.07
CA SER A 29 -8.32 9.94 -1.32
C SER A 29 -9.06 9.67 -0.01
N ASP A 30 -10.39 9.60 -0.07
CA ASP A 30 -11.22 9.29 1.09
C ASP A 30 -10.86 7.92 1.67
N GLY A 31 -10.52 6.96 0.83
CA GLY A 31 -10.13 5.62 1.26
C GLY A 31 -8.83 5.62 2.08
N VAL A 32 -7.83 6.39 1.65
CA VAL A 32 -6.58 6.54 2.38
C VAL A 32 -6.85 7.22 3.72
N VAL A 33 -7.60 8.32 3.72
CA VAL A 33 -7.93 9.05 4.95
C VAL A 33 -8.65 8.16 5.95
N ALA A 34 -9.67 7.43 5.51
CA ALA A 34 -10.43 6.52 6.37
C ALA A 34 -9.54 5.41 6.94
N SER A 35 -8.63 4.89 6.14
CA SER A 35 -7.72 3.81 6.57
C SER A 35 -6.70 4.31 7.60
N VAL A 36 -6.19 5.54 7.44
CA VAL A 36 -5.29 6.15 8.41
C VAL A 36 -6.05 6.42 9.72
N MET A 37 -7.27 6.95 9.63
CA MET A 37 -8.11 7.16 10.81
C MET A 37 -8.35 5.85 11.57
N GLY A 38 -8.52 4.75 10.87
CA GLY A 38 -8.73 3.43 11.46
C GLY A 38 -7.46 2.76 11.96
N GLY A 39 -6.28 3.37 11.77
CA GLY A 39 -5.01 2.77 12.16
C GLY A 39 -4.57 1.61 11.29
N LEU A 40 -5.13 1.49 10.09
CA LEU A 40 -4.81 0.39 9.18
C LEU A 40 -3.53 0.59 8.39
N VAL A 41 -3.01 1.82 8.32
CA VAL A 41 -1.82 2.16 7.56
C VAL A 41 -0.82 2.85 8.48
N THR A 42 0.42 2.37 8.48
CA THR A 42 1.52 3.02 9.19
C THR A 42 2.72 3.13 8.25
N LEU A 43 3.57 4.12 8.49
CA LEU A 43 4.81 4.31 7.75
C LEU A 43 5.99 4.09 8.68
N ASP A 44 6.88 3.18 8.30
CA ASP A 44 8.17 3.01 8.96
C ASP A 44 9.15 3.99 8.32
N GLU A 45 9.51 5.04 9.04
CA GLU A 45 10.34 6.13 8.50
C GLU A 45 11.74 5.68 8.05
N PRO A 46 12.49 4.88 8.84
CA PRO A 46 13.82 4.49 8.42
C PRO A 46 13.84 3.71 7.11
N SER A 47 12.90 2.80 6.90
CA SER A 47 12.84 1.97 5.70
C SER A 47 11.94 2.57 4.61
N ARG A 48 11.19 3.64 4.93
CA ARG A 48 10.21 4.26 4.02
C ARG A 48 9.22 3.22 3.48
N THR A 49 8.74 2.36 4.36
CA THR A 49 7.84 1.28 4.02
C THR A 49 6.51 1.45 4.72
N PHE A 50 5.42 1.43 3.94
CA PHE A 50 4.08 1.39 4.50
C PHE A 50 3.74 -0.03 4.92
N THR A 51 3.07 -0.17 6.05
CA THR A 51 2.44 -1.43 6.44
C THR A 51 0.94 -1.22 6.42
N VAL A 52 0.26 -2.03 5.64
CA VAL A 52 -1.20 -1.98 5.49
C VAL A 52 -1.78 -3.21 6.16
N SER A 53 -2.66 -3.00 7.13
CA SER A 53 -3.42 -4.10 7.73
C SER A 53 -4.57 -4.45 6.80
N LEU A 54 -4.61 -5.69 6.33
CA LEU A 54 -5.63 -6.13 5.39
C LEU A 54 -6.98 -6.29 6.09
N ARG A 55 -8.02 -5.73 5.49
CA ARG A 55 -9.39 -5.92 5.99
C ARG A 55 -9.86 -7.35 5.78
N SER A 56 -9.36 -8.00 4.73
CA SER A 56 -9.65 -9.38 4.40
C SER A 56 -8.34 -10.14 4.25
N PRO A 57 -7.84 -10.80 5.31
CA PRO A 57 -6.59 -11.56 5.22
C PRO A 57 -6.64 -12.62 4.12
N VAL A 58 -5.49 -12.86 3.48
CA VAL A 58 -5.35 -13.83 2.40
C VAL A 58 -4.75 -15.11 2.95
N ARG A 59 -5.39 -16.25 2.66
CA ARG A 59 -4.83 -17.55 3.04
C ARG A 59 -3.72 -17.92 2.06
N LEU A 60 -2.55 -18.25 2.61
CA LEU A 60 -1.41 -18.70 1.84
C LEU A 60 -1.44 -20.22 1.65
N GLU A 61 -0.64 -20.72 0.69
CA GLU A 61 -0.58 -22.14 0.38
C GLU A 61 -0.15 -23.01 1.58
N ASN A 62 0.69 -22.47 2.46
CA ASN A 62 1.13 -23.16 3.66
C ASN A 62 0.08 -23.17 4.80
N GLY A 63 -1.12 -22.68 4.55
CA GLY A 63 -2.20 -22.64 5.53
C GLY A 63 -2.18 -21.41 6.45
N GLN A 64 -1.11 -20.61 6.40
CA GLN A 64 -1.03 -19.38 7.19
C GLN A 64 -1.86 -18.27 6.52
N GLU A 65 -2.20 -17.25 7.29
CA GLU A 65 -2.90 -16.08 6.76
C GLU A 65 -1.96 -14.89 6.66
N LEU A 66 -2.05 -14.19 5.54
CA LEU A 66 -1.38 -12.91 5.35
C LEU A 66 -2.32 -11.81 5.85
N GLY A 67 -1.97 -11.19 6.98
CA GLY A 67 -2.81 -10.17 7.61
C GLY A 67 -2.37 -8.74 7.30
N SER A 68 -1.18 -8.57 6.74
CA SER A 68 -0.66 -7.24 6.40
C SER A 68 0.17 -7.30 5.13
N LEU A 69 0.28 -6.13 4.47
CA LEU A 69 1.07 -6.00 3.26
C LEU A 69 2.05 -4.84 3.46
N LYS A 70 3.30 -5.04 3.08
CA LYS A 70 4.32 -4.00 3.13
C LYS A 70 4.52 -3.41 1.75
N ILE A 71 4.57 -2.09 1.66
CA ILE A 71 4.69 -1.37 0.39
C ILE A 71 5.87 -0.41 0.49
N SER A 72 6.85 -0.57 -0.39
CA SER A 72 8.02 0.29 -0.47
C SER A 72 8.17 0.87 -1.87
N GLU A 73 9.11 1.81 -2.03
CA GLU A 73 9.36 2.43 -3.32
C GLU A 73 9.92 1.41 -4.31
N PRO A 74 9.34 1.29 -5.51
CA PRO A 74 9.89 0.40 -6.53
C PRO A 74 11.17 0.98 -7.12
N ASP A 75 12.11 0.09 -7.48
CA ASP A 75 13.30 0.49 -8.23
C ASP A 75 13.05 0.35 -9.74
N GLY A 76 14.05 0.75 -10.54
CA GLY A 76 13.92 0.72 -12.01
C GLY A 76 13.71 -0.68 -12.57
N ARG A 77 14.32 -1.70 -11.96
CA ARG A 77 14.14 -3.09 -12.39
C ARG A 77 12.71 -3.55 -12.16
N GLN A 78 12.16 -3.26 -10.98
CA GLN A 78 10.79 -3.61 -10.64
C GLN A 78 9.79 -2.91 -11.55
N LEU A 79 10.01 -1.64 -11.85
CA LEU A 79 9.17 -0.89 -12.78
C LEU A 79 9.21 -1.50 -14.19
N ARG A 80 10.40 -1.86 -14.66
CA ARG A 80 10.55 -2.46 -15.99
C ARG A 80 9.86 -3.82 -16.09
N GLU A 81 9.98 -4.66 -15.05
CA GLU A 81 9.28 -5.93 -15.01
C GLU A 81 7.76 -5.75 -15.00
N ALA A 82 7.27 -4.75 -14.26
CA ALA A 82 5.85 -4.47 -14.19
C ALA A 82 5.28 -4.02 -15.54
N MET A 83 6.08 -3.31 -16.35
CA MET A 83 5.65 -2.85 -17.68
C MET A 83 5.44 -3.99 -18.68
N ARG A 84 5.83 -5.21 -18.36
CA ARG A 84 5.52 -6.39 -19.17
C ARG A 84 4.05 -6.82 -19.00
N GLY A 85 3.32 -6.20 -18.08
CA GLY A 85 1.92 -6.48 -17.89
C GLY A 85 1.09 -6.13 -19.13
N GLU A 86 -0.01 -6.86 -19.31
CA GLU A 86 -0.86 -6.72 -20.50
C GLU A 86 -1.69 -5.45 -20.52
N ASN A 87 -2.02 -4.91 -19.33
CA ASN A 87 -2.82 -3.71 -19.17
C ASN A 87 -2.44 -3.02 -17.85
N LYS A 88 -3.08 -1.86 -17.60
CA LYS A 88 -2.77 -1.07 -16.39
C LYS A 88 -3.02 -1.84 -15.10
N MET A 89 -4.08 -2.63 -15.04
CA MET A 89 -4.39 -3.42 -13.85
C MET A 89 -3.31 -4.47 -13.60
N ASP A 90 -2.90 -5.19 -14.65
CA ASP A 90 -1.85 -6.20 -14.54
C ASP A 90 -0.52 -5.56 -14.13
N MET A 91 -0.17 -4.42 -14.72
CA MET A 91 1.05 -3.68 -14.36
C MET A 91 1.01 -3.25 -12.90
N SER A 92 -0.12 -2.74 -12.42
CA SER A 92 -0.28 -2.33 -11.02
C SER A 92 -0.11 -3.50 -10.06
N MET A 93 -0.69 -4.64 -10.38
CA MET A 93 -0.56 -5.84 -9.55
C MET A 93 0.88 -6.35 -9.52
N ARG A 94 1.59 -6.28 -10.64
CA ARG A 94 3.00 -6.68 -10.71
C ARG A 94 3.89 -5.78 -9.89
N ILE A 95 3.63 -4.46 -9.88
CA ILE A 95 4.35 -3.52 -9.02
C ILE A 95 4.12 -3.85 -7.55
N LEU A 96 2.88 -4.09 -7.17
CA LEU A 96 2.54 -4.44 -5.79
C LEU A 96 3.21 -5.74 -5.36
N SER A 97 3.24 -6.73 -6.24
CA SER A 97 3.94 -7.99 -6.00
C SER A 97 5.43 -7.75 -5.73
N ALA A 98 6.06 -6.94 -6.57
CA ALA A 98 7.49 -6.65 -6.45
C ALA A 98 7.83 -5.92 -5.16
N VAL A 99 7.10 -4.84 -4.83
CA VAL A 99 7.41 -4.01 -3.67
C VAL A 99 7.00 -4.65 -2.34
N SER A 100 6.02 -5.53 -2.35
CA SER A 100 5.56 -6.22 -1.15
C SER A 100 6.31 -7.52 -0.87
N GLY A 101 7.04 -8.02 -1.85
CA GLY A 101 7.69 -9.32 -1.76
C GLY A 101 6.74 -10.50 -1.80
N GLN A 102 5.48 -10.28 -2.16
CA GLN A 102 4.48 -11.34 -2.25
C GLN A 102 4.32 -11.82 -3.69
N PRO A 103 4.08 -13.12 -3.90
CA PRO A 103 3.82 -13.63 -5.24
C PRO A 103 2.61 -12.95 -5.88
N LEU A 104 2.62 -12.84 -7.21
CA LEU A 104 1.52 -12.22 -7.95
C LEU A 104 0.17 -12.89 -7.65
N GLY A 105 0.15 -14.21 -7.49
CA GLY A 105 -1.07 -14.92 -7.13
C GLY A 105 -1.68 -14.50 -5.79
N VAL A 106 -0.84 -14.07 -4.85
CA VAL A 106 -1.32 -13.54 -3.57
C VAL A 106 -1.97 -12.16 -3.80
N ILE A 107 -1.32 -11.31 -4.59
CA ILE A 107 -1.87 -9.99 -4.91
C ILE A 107 -3.22 -10.12 -5.62
N GLU A 108 -3.35 -11.07 -6.52
CA GLU A 108 -4.61 -11.32 -7.24
C GLU A 108 -5.75 -11.77 -6.33
N ARG A 109 -5.43 -12.31 -5.16
CA ARG A 109 -6.43 -12.74 -4.18
C ARG A 109 -6.81 -11.66 -3.16
N LEU A 110 -6.16 -10.50 -3.20
CA LEU A 110 -6.55 -9.37 -2.36
C LEU A 110 -7.96 -8.93 -2.73
N LYS A 111 -8.76 -8.61 -1.71
CA LYS A 111 -10.08 -8.06 -1.96
C LYS A 111 -9.98 -6.63 -2.47
N GLN A 112 -11.00 -6.17 -3.16
CA GLN A 112 -11.01 -4.88 -3.86
C GLN A 112 -10.58 -3.72 -2.95
N ARG A 113 -11.08 -3.66 -1.72
CA ARG A 113 -10.76 -2.56 -0.81
C ARG A 113 -9.27 -2.52 -0.47
N ASP A 114 -8.69 -3.68 -0.18
CA ASP A 114 -7.28 -3.78 0.18
C ASP A 114 -6.39 -3.50 -1.03
N LEU A 115 -6.77 -4.02 -2.20
CA LEU A 115 -6.03 -3.78 -3.44
C LEU A 115 -6.05 -2.30 -3.84
N THR A 116 -7.22 -1.67 -3.73
CA THR A 116 -7.37 -0.25 -4.05
C THR A 116 -6.54 0.62 -3.12
N LEU A 117 -6.58 0.34 -1.82
CA LEU A 117 -5.80 1.08 -0.83
C LEU A 117 -4.29 0.96 -1.11
N ALA A 118 -3.83 -0.26 -1.36
CA ALA A 118 -2.42 -0.50 -1.67
C ALA A 118 -1.99 0.28 -2.92
N GLY A 119 -2.81 0.27 -3.96
CA GLY A 119 -2.55 1.04 -5.18
C GLY A 119 -2.51 2.55 -4.94
N GLU A 120 -3.42 3.06 -4.12
CA GLU A 120 -3.47 4.49 -3.79
C GLU A 120 -2.26 4.94 -2.98
N LEU A 121 -1.69 4.08 -2.14
CA LEU A 121 -0.49 4.39 -1.40
C LEU A 121 0.75 4.51 -2.29
N MET A 122 0.72 3.89 -3.47
CA MET A 122 1.84 4.00 -4.42
C MET A 122 2.07 5.43 -4.93
N VAL A 123 1.06 6.30 -4.80
CA VAL A 123 1.21 7.71 -5.20
C VAL A 123 2.31 8.42 -4.40
N PHE A 124 2.61 7.97 -3.19
CA PHE A 124 3.67 8.53 -2.38
C PHE A 124 5.07 8.28 -2.96
N PHE A 125 5.18 7.35 -3.90
CA PHE A 125 6.44 7.01 -4.55
C PHE A 125 6.49 7.45 -6.02
N ALA A 126 5.48 8.16 -6.45
CA ALA A 126 5.41 8.63 -7.84
C ALA A 126 6.34 9.80 -8.14
#